data_debbfdabeb905b57a0d386180315129a
#
_entry.id   debbfdabeb905b57a0d386180315129a
#
_cell.length_a   1.000
_cell.length_b   1.000
_cell.length_c   1.000
_cell.angle_alpha   90.00
_cell.angle_beta   90.00
_cell.angle_gamma   90.00
#
_symmetry.space_group_name_H-M   'P 1'
#
loop_
_entity.id
_entity.type
_entity.pdbx_description
1 polymer ?
#
loop_
_entity_poly.entity_id
_entity_poly.type
_entity_poly.pdbx_seq_one_letter_code
_entity_poly.pdbx_strand_id
1 'polypeptide(L)'
;VKRLLLGAAFAVSSVAIHAQDTVRIGVTAGPHAQIAEVARTVAARDGLVLQIVEFQDYIQPNAALDAGDLQTNSYQHLPFLQSQIKARGYKITPVGDTVTFPMGFYSKKVKSLDALPKGAKVGIQNDPSNSGRALALLQKYGAIKLKPGAGISATLADIAENPKGLQIVPLEAAQLPRSLDDLDAAAINTNYAVQANLVPTRDAIAIEDAKGPYANLLAVRTADKDKPWVPKLVKAFQSPEVKKLVESSFGGSLVPAF
;
A
#
# COMPACT_ATOMS: atom_id res chain seq x y z
N VAL A 1 -23.78 -22.35 77.32
CA VAL A 1 -22.66 -22.39 76.42
C VAL A 1 -23.12 -21.93 75.03
N LYS A 2 -22.90 -20.63 74.65
CA LYS A 2 -23.20 -20.08 73.30
C LYS A 2 -21.97 -20.25 72.42
N ARG A 3 -22.08 -21.01 71.32
CA ARG A 3 -21.03 -21.07 70.28
C ARG A 3 -21.31 -19.99 69.25
N LEU A 4 -20.42 -19.00 69.14
CA LEU A 4 -20.33 -18.07 68.00
C LEU A 4 -19.67 -18.82 66.81
N LEU A 5 -20.39 -18.90 65.69
CA LEU A 5 -19.84 -19.30 64.41
C LEU A 5 -19.41 -18.03 63.69
N LEU A 6 -18.09 -17.82 63.53
CA LEU A 6 -17.49 -16.78 62.67
C LEU A 6 -17.54 -17.32 61.24
N GLY A 7 -18.39 -16.75 60.39
CA GLY A 7 -18.40 -17.01 58.93
C GLY A 7 -17.35 -16.12 58.27
N ALA A 8 -16.26 -16.70 57.74
CA ALA A 8 -15.30 -16.02 56.90
C ALA A 8 -15.87 -15.89 55.48
N ALA A 9 -16.22 -14.67 55.07
CA ALA A 9 -16.59 -14.38 53.70
C ALA A 9 -15.31 -14.27 52.85
N PHE A 10 -15.09 -15.28 51.97
CA PHE A 10 -14.06 -15.18 50.91
C PHE A 10 -14.56 -14.29 49.80
N ALA A 11 -13.97 -13.08 49.70
CA ALA A 11 -14.18 -12.23 48.52
C ALA A 11 -13.38 -12.78 47.34
N VAL A 12 -14.06 -13.44 46.42
CA VAL A 12 -13.49 -13.86 45.13
C VAL A 12 -13.37 -12.62 44.23
N SER A 13 -12.18 -12.03 44.18
CA SER A 13 -11.86 -10.98 43.23
C SER A 13 -11.82 -11.59 41.83
N SER A 14 -12.85 -11.35 41.02
CA SER A 14 -12.88 -11.71 39.61
C SER A 14 -11.83 -10.85 38.86
N VAL A 15 -10.69 -11.43 38.56
CA VAL A 15 -9.76 -10.84 37.60
C VAL A 15 -10.42 -10.93 36.24
N ALA A 16 -10.92 -9.81 35.72
CA ALA A 16 -11.41 -9.73 34.36
C ALA A 16 -10.20 -9.94 33.43
N ILE A 17 -10.08 -11.16 32.89
CA ILE A 17 -9.17 -11.45 31.79
C ILE A 17 -9.70 -10.66 30.61
N HIS A 18 -9.13 -9.50 30.32
CA HIS A 18 -9.39 -8.79 29.06
C HIS A 18 -8.89 -9.71 27.94
N ALA A 19 -9.82 -10.28 27.19
CA ALA A 19 -9.48 -10.98 25.94
C ALA A 19 -8.72 -10.00 25.07
N GLN A 20 -7.50 -10.36 24.70
CA GLN A 20 -6.66 -9.55 23.84
C GLN A 20 -7.30 -9.49 22.45
N ASP A 21 -7.60 -8.28 21.94
CA ASP A 21 -8.17 -8.12 20.62
C ASP A 21 -7.17 -8.63 19.57
N THR A 22 -7.53 -9.69 18.88
CA THR A 22 -6.73 -10.23 17.76
C THR A 22 -7.28 -9.67 16.44
N VAL A 23 -6.43 -8.98 15.70
CA VAL A 23 -6.75 -8.33 14.42
C VAL A 23 -5.87 -8.93 13.32
N ARG A 24 -6.49 -9.55 12.33
CA ARG A 24 -5.80 -10.04 11.13
C ARG A 24 -5.66 -8.89 10.13
N ILE A 25 -4.42 -8.57 9.79
CA ILE A 25 -4.09 -7.50 8.84
C ILE A 25 -3.52 -8.06 7.54
N GLY A 26 -4.15 -7.73 6.41
CA GLY A 26 -3.64 -8.05 5.07
C GLY A 26 -2.65 -7.00 4.59
N VAL A 27 -1.49 -7.45 4.15
CA VAL A 27 -0.44 -6.60 3.58
C VAL A 27 0.13 -7.27 2.33
N THR A 28 0.81 -6.51 1.47
CA THR A 28 1.65 -7.15 0.45
C THR A 28 3.04 -7.44 1.00
N ALA A 29 3.67 -8.49 0.48
CA ALA A 29 5.03 -8.87 0.84
C ALA A 29 6.04 -7.73 0.66
N GLY A 30 7.20 -7.84 1.30
CA GLY A 30 8.27 -6.85 1.25
C GLY A 30 8.04 -5.67 2.20
N PRO A 31 8.18 -4.41 1.76
CA PRO A 31 8.13 -3.24 2.65
C PRO A 31 6.85 -3.10 3.48
N HIS A 32 5.68 -3.44 2.93
CA HIS A 32 4.42 -3.41 3.70
C HIS A 32 4.43 -4.41 4.86
N ALA A 33 4.90 -5.63 4.64
CA ALA A 33 5.03 -6.64 5.69
C ALA A 33 6.05 -6.21 6.74
N GLN A 34 7.19 -5.63 6.36
CA GLN A 34 8.21 -5.14 7.29
C GLN A 34 7.66 -4.00 8.17
N ILE A 35 6.90 -3.08 7.59
CA ILE A 35 6.22 -2.00 8.34
C ILE A 35 5.21 -2.60 9.32
N ALA A 36 4.39 -3.57 8.89
CA ALA A 36 3.40 -4.23 9.73
C ALA A 36 4.04 -5.00 10.89
N GLU A 37 5.23 -5.58 10.72
CA GLU A 37 5.97 -6.26 11.80
C GLU A 37 6.41 -5.29 12.91
N VAL A 38 6.88 -4.09 12.54
CA VAL A 38 7.19 -3.05 13.54
C VAL A 38 5.91 -2.56 14.21
N ALA A 39 4.86 -2.29 13.43
CA ALA A 39 3.56 -1.87 13.97
C ALA A 39 2.97 -2.94 14.91
N ARG A 40 3.12 -4.25 14.61
CA ARG A 40 2.73 -5.36 15.49
C ARG A 40 3.38 -5.28 16.85
N THR A 41 4.68 -5.01 16.87
CA THR A 41 5.45 -4.87 18.12
C THR A 41 4.97 -3.68 18.95
N VAL A 42 4.62 -2.57 18.31
CA VAL A 42 4.08 -1.38 18.98
C VAL A 42 2.65 -1.65 19.48
N ALA A 43 1.79 -2.22 18.65
CA ALA A 43 0.38 -2.52 18.97
C ALA A 43 0.26 -3.44 20.20
N ALA A 44 1.16 -4.39 20.35
CA ALA A 44 1.18 -5.32 21.49
C ALA A 44 1.32 -4.60 22.85
N ARG A 45 1.98 -3.44 22.89
CA ARG A 45 2.11 -2.63 24.11
C ARG A 45 0.77 -2.04 24.58
N ASP A 46 -0.15 -1.82 23.62
CA ASP A 46 -1.51 -1.32 23.89
C ASP A 46 -2.55 -2.47 23.95
N GLY A 47 -2.07 -3.73 24.09
CA GLY A 47 -2.91 -4.93 24.21
C GLY A 47 -3.59 -5.37 22.90
N LEU A 48 -3.10 -4.91 21.73
CA LEU A 48 -3.60 -5.32 20.42
C LEU A 48 -2.67 -6.34 19.77
N VAL A 49 -3.17 -7.54 19.50
CA VAL A 49 -2.43 -8.59 18.78
C VAL A 49 -2.70 -8.49 17.30
N LEU A 50 -1.66 -8.23 16.50
CA LEU A 50 -1.75 -8.25 15.03
C LEU A 50 -1.29 -9.59 14.48
N GLN A 51 -2.12 -10.22 13.65
CA GLN A 51 -1.78 -11.37 12.83
C GLN A 51 -1.61 -10.90 11.38
N ILE A 52 -0.37 -10.93 10.89
CA ILE A 52 -0.04 -10.47 9.54
C ILE A 52 -0.32 -11.58 8.55
N VAL A 53 -1.05 -11.25 7.49
CA VAL A 53 -1.36 -12.11 6.35
C VAL A 53 -0.78 -11.46 5.10
N GLU A 54 0.20 -12.10 4.48
CA GLU A 54 0.87 -11.57 3.30
C GLU A 54 0.22 -12.04 2.00
N PHE A 55 0.06 -11.10 1.07
CA PHE A 55 -0.46 -11.32 -0.28
C PHE A 55 0.59 -10.98 -1.32
N GLN A 56 0.49 -11.61 -2.49
CA GLN A 56 1.45 -11.40 -3.59
C GLN A 56 0.91 -10.46 -4.67
N ASP A 57 -0.36 -10.06 -4.58
CA ASP A 57 -1.06 -9.21 -5.54
C ASP A 57 -1.88 -8.11 -4.85
N TYR A 58 -2.48 -7.22 -5.66
CA TYR A 58 -3.33 -6.13 -5.17
C TYR A 58 -4.84 -6.46 -5.20
N ILE A 59 -5.24 -7.62 -5.69
CA ILE A 59 -6.66 -7.99 -5.90
C ILE A 59 -7.23 -8.62 -4.63
N GLN A 60 -6.50 -9.55 -4.03
CA GLN A 60 -6.98 -10.38 -2.94
C GLN A 60 -7.21 -9.64 -1.62
N PRO A 61 -6.36 -8.66 -1.17
CA PRO A 61 -6.49 -8.09 0.18
C PRO A 61 -7.84 -7.39 0.44
N ASN A 62 -8.40 -6.67 -0.55
CA ASN A 62 -9.71 -6.03 -0.39
C ASN A 62 -10.84 -7.06 -0.43
N ALA A 63 -10.74 -8.08 -1.25
CA ALA A 63 -11.73 -9.17 -1.29
C ALA A 63 -11.79 -9.91 0.06
N ALA A 64 -10.62 -10.26 0.63
CA ALA A 64 -10.52 -10.90 1.94
C ALA A 64 -11.02 -10.00 3.09
N LEU A 65 -10.78 -8.68 3.01
CA LEU A 65 -11.29 -7.73 3.99
C LEU A 65 -12.82 -7.61 3.93
N ASP A 66 -13.39 -7.47 2.74
CA ASP A 66 -14.84 -7.35 2.56
C ASP A 66 -15.57 -8.64 2.97
N ALA A 67 -15.00 -9.82 2.68
CA ALA A 67 -15.51 -11.13 3.09
C ALA A 67 -15.42 -11.39 4.60
N GLY A 68 -14.61 -10.61 5.36
CA GLY A 68 -14.42 -10.77 6.80
C GLY A 68 -13.28 -11.70 7.18
N ASP A 69 -12.50 -12.21 6.22
CA ASP A 69 -11.29 -13.01 6.46
C ASP A 69 -10.18 -12.20 7.09
N LEU A 70 -10.21 -10.88 6.90
CA LEU A 70 -9.35 -9.89 7.55
C LEU A 70 -10.19 -8.87 8.33
N GLN A 71 -9.61 -8.23 9.32
CA GLN A 71 -10.20 -7.08 10.00
C GLN A 71 -9.74 -5.75 9.40
N THR A 72 -8.53 -5.74 8.82
CA THR A 72 -7.93 -4.54 8.21
C THR A 72 -6.95 -4.94 7.10
N ASN A 73 -6.60 -3.98 6.25
CA ASN A 73 -5.44 -4.12 5.35
C ASN A 73 -4.63 -2.82 5.25
N SER A 74 -3.36 -2.94 4.86
CA SER A 74 -2.46 -1.81 4.59
C SER A 74 -1.52 -2.16 3.44
N TYR A 75 -1.89 -1.74 2.21
CA TYR A 75 -1.12 -2.02 0.99
C TYR A 75 -1.45 -1.06 -0.15
N GLN A 76 -2.47 -0.22 0.01
CA GLN A 76 -3.11 0.55 -1.05
C GLN A 76 -3.20 2.03 -0.72
N HIS A 77 -3.27 2.86 -1.74
CA HIS A 77 -3.55 4.29 -1.64
C HIS A 77 -5.03 4.60 -1.94
N LEU A 78 -5.49 5.79 -1.54
CA LEU A 78 -6.90 6.17 -1.66
C LEU A 78 -7.47 6.05 -3.08
N PRO A 79 -6.83 6.52 -4.16
CA PRO A 79 -7.35 6.34 -5.52
C PRO A 79 -7.56 4.88 -5.92
N PHE A 80 -6.68 3.95 -5.46
CA PHE A 80 -6.87 2.52 -5.71
C PHE A 80 -8.08 1.99 -4.95
N LEU A 81 -8.20 2.27 -3.66
CA LEU A 81 -9.35 1.86 -2.85
C LEU A 81 -10.66 2.34 -3.46
N GLN A 82 -10.73 3.61 -3.85
CA GLN A 82 -11.94 4.19 -4.49
C GLN A 82 -12.29 3.49 -5.81
N SER A 83 -11.29 3.18 -6.64
CA SER A 83 -11.48 2.41 -7.87
C SER A 83 -12.03 1.01 -7.58
N GLN A 84 -11.51 0.31 -6.57
CA GLN A 84 -11.97 -1.01 -6.16
C GLN A 84 -13.41 -0.96 -5.58
N ILE A 85 -13.73 0.02 -4.75
CA ILE A 85 -15.09 0.23 -4.23
C ILE A 85 -16.07 0.45 -5.37
N LYS A 86 -15.72 1.32 -6.35
CA LYS A 86 -16.56 1.61 -7.51
C LYS A 86 -16.80 0.36 -8.37
N ALA A 87 -15.75 -0.44 -8.59
CA ALA A 87 -15.80 -1.60 -9.48
C ALA A 87 -16.45 -2.84 -8.83
N ARG A 88 -16.29 -3.02 -7.52
CA ARG A 88 -16.66 -4.26 -6.81
C ARG A 88 -17.77 -4.08 -5.77
N GLY A 89 -18.10 -2.83 -5.40
CA GLY A 89 -19.12 -2.53 -4.39
C GLY A 89 -18.67 -2.80 -2.95
N TYR A 90 -17.37 -2.93 -2.70
CA TYR A 90 -16.82 -3.21 -1.37
C TYR A 90 -17.27 -2.18 -0.33
N LYS A 91 -17.55 -2.65 0.89
CA LYS A 91 -17.91 -1.82 2.05
C LYS A 91 -16.69 -1.56 2.94
N ILE A 92 -15.70 -0.91 2.37
CA ILE A 92 -14.39 -0.63 2.98
C ILE A 92 -14.19 0.88 3.13
N THR A 93 -13.62 1.29 4.26
CA THR A 93 -13.38 2.69 4.62
C THR A 93 -11.93 2.88 5.07
N PRO A 94 -11.22 3.94 4.61
CA PRO A 94 -9.91 4.29 5.13
C PRO A 94 -10.02 4.83 6.56
N VAL A 95 -9.01 4.53 7.42
CA VAL A 95 -9.00 4.97 8.82
C VAL A 95 -7.71 5.69 9.23
N GLY A 96 -6.69 5.73 8.39
CA GLY A 96 -5.45 6.47 8.64
C GLY A 96 -4.43 6.28 7.53
N ASP A 97 -3.67 7.31 7.22
CA ASP A 97 -2.56 7.24 6.28
C ASP A 97 -1.34 6.58 6.93
N THR A 98 -0.49 5.98 6.12
CA THR A 98 0.71 5.28 6.59
C THR A 98 1.97 5.79 5.91
N VAL A 99 2.31 5.31 4.73
CA VAL A 99 3.58 5.60 4.05
C VAL A 99 3.33 5.85 2.58
N THR A 100 3.98 6.85 2.01
CA THR A 100 4.00 7.06 0.56
C THR A 100 5.08 6.22 -0.09
N PHE A 101 4.72 5.57 -1.18
CA PHE A 101 5.58 4.74 -2.02
C PHE A 101 5.67 5.38 -3.42
N PRO A 102 6.61 6.34 -3.66
CA PRO A 102 6.75 6.97 -4.97
C PRO A 102 7.03 5.94 -6.06
N MET A 103 6.16 5.88 -7.08
CA MET A 103 6.34 4.96 -8.20
C MET A 103 7.44 5.44 -9.13
N GLY A 104 8.21 4.50 -9.70
CA GLY A 104 9.25 4.80 -10.67
C GLY A 104 9.09 4.04 -11.96
N PHE A 105 9.66 4.59 -13.05
CA PHE A 105 9.98 3.84 -14.26
C PHE A 105 11.39 3.26 -14.16
N TYR A 106 11.54 2.05 -14.63
CA TYR A 106 12.79 1.29 -14.64
C TYR A 106 13.09 0.75 -16.03
N SER A 107 14.36 0.59 -16.35
CA SER A 107 14.80 0.01 -17.60
C SER A 107 16.15 -0.68 -17.44
N LYS A 108 16.33 -1.81 -18.12
CA LYS A 108 17.63 -2.47 -18.30
C LYS A 108 18.40 -1.94 -19.51
N LYS A 109 17.73 -1.19 -20.41
CA LYS A 109 18.24 -0.81 -21.73
C LYS A 109 18.62 0.66 -21.83
N VAL A 110 17.90 1.57 -21.13
CA VAL A 110 18.12 3.01 -21.21
C VAL A 110 18.23 3.63 -19.82
N LYS A 111 18.78 4.85 -19.74
CA LYS A 111 19.02 5.57 -18.47
C LYS A 111 18.07 6.75 -18.24
N SER A 112 17.18 7.05 -19.18
CA SER A 112 16.13 8.08 -19.06
C SER A 112 14.96 7.74 -19.99
N LEU A 113 13.78 8.31 -19.74
CA LEU A 113 12.62 8.18 -20.62
C LEU A 113 12.89 8.83 -22.00
N ASP A 114 13.71 9.89 -22.03
CA ASP A 114 14.09 10.54 -23.28
C ASP A 114 14.99 9.66 -24.17
N ALA A 115 15.72 8.72 -23.61
CA ALA A 115 16.54 7.79 -24.37
C ALA A 115 15.76 6.60 -24.97
N LEU A 116 14.46 6.48 -24.68
CA LEU A 116 13.63 5.43 -25.27
C LEU A 116 13.59 5.56 -26.80
N PRO A 117 13.79 4.46 -27.56
CA PRO A 117 13.70 4.48 -29.02
C PRO A 117 12.26 4.72 -29.49
N LYS A 118 12.09 5.09 -30.77
CA LYS A 118 10.77 5.12 -31.40
C LYS A 118 10.16 3.71 -31.38
N GLY A 119 8.86 3.64 -31.04
CA GLY A 119 8.13 2.37 -30.93
C GLY A 119 8.48 1.53 -29.69
N ALA A 120 9.21 2.09 -28.72
CA ALA A 120 9.58 1.39 -27.50
C ALA A 120 8.36 0.81 -26.77
N LYS A 121 8.52 -0.42 -26.24
CA LYS A 121 7.51 -1.08 -25.41
C LYS A 121 7.64 -0.66 -23.96
N VAL A 122 6.59 -0.04 -23.42
CA VAL A 122 6.56 0.51 -22.05
C VAL A 122 5.47 -0.18 -21.24
N GLY A 123 5.85 -0.97 -20.25
CA GLY A 123 4.92 -1.63 -19.33
C GLY A 123 4.32 -0.66 -18.31
N ILE A 124 3.02 -0.78 -18.08
CA ILE A 124 2.33 -0.08 -16.99
C ILE A 124 1.37 -1.05 -16.28
N GLN A 125 0.84 -0.66 -15.14
CA GLN A 125 -0.16 -1.44 -14.43
C GLN A 125 -1.47 -1.53 -15.23
N ASN A 126 -2.22 -2.63 -15.07
CA ASN A 126 -3.51 -2.84 -15.73
C ASN A 126 -4.72 -2.37 -14.91
N ASP A 127 -4.51 -2.01 -13.62
CA ASP A 127 -5.56 -1.40 -12.83
C ASP A 127 -5.71 0.10 -13.15
N PRO A 128 -6.97 0.65 -13.16
CA PRO A 128 -7.21 2.01 -13.61
C PRO A 128 -6.44 3.08 -12.86
N SER A 129 -6.23 2.93 -11.55
CA SER A 129 -5.61 3.98 -10.75
C SER A 129 -4.09 4.02 -10.94
N ASN A 130 -3.40 2.88 -10.95
CA ASN A 130 -1.96 2.86 -11.20
C ASN A 130 -1.63 3.05 -12.69
N SER A 131 -2.50 2.62 -13.62
CA SER A 131 -2.37 2.95 -15.04
C SER A 131 -2.38 4.47 -15.26
N GLY A 132 -3.39 5.17 -14.73
CA GLY A 132 -3.47 6.63 -14.80
C GLY A 132 -2.28 7.34 -14.15
N ARG A 133 -1.81 6.81 -13.02
CA ARG A 133 -0.61 7.27 -12.32
C ARG A 133 0.66 7.13 -13.18
N ALA A 134 0.85 5.99 -13.85
CA ALA A 134 1.97 5.76 -14.76
C ALA A 134 1.92 6.70 -15.98
N LEU A 135 0.73 6.91 -16.57
CA LEU A 135 0.54 7.86 -17.68
C LEU A 135 0.85 9.29 -17.26
N ALA A 136 0.42 9.70 -16.06
CA ALA A 136 0.76 11.02 -15.52
C ALA A 136 2.26 11.19 -15.33
N LEU A 137 2.98 10.14 -14.91
CA LEU A 137 4.43 10.17 -14.77
C LEU A 137 5.13 10.24 -16.13
N LEU A 138 4.67 9.52 -17.16
CA LEU A 138 5.17 9.67 -18.52
C LEU A 138 4.99 11.10 -19.05
N GLN A 139 3.83 11.72 -18.78
CA GLN A 139 3.58 13.12 -19.13
C GLN A 139 4.50 14.08 -18.38
N LYS A 140 4.71 13.89 -17.08
CA LYS A 140 5.60 14.72 -16.26
C LYS A 140 7.01 14.78 -16.83
N TYR A 141 7.47 13.69 -17.42
CA TYR A 141 8.80 13.59 -18.05
C TYR A 141 8.76 13.86 -19.57
N GLY A 142 7.66 14.35 -20.12
CA GLY A 142 7.55 14.76 -21.52
C GLY A 142 7.49 13.61 -22.54
N ALA A 143 7.37 12.34 -22.10
CA ALA A 143 7.34 11.20 -23.01
C ALA A 143 6.02 11.09 -23.78
N ILE A 144 4.92 11.55 -23.21
CA ILE A 144 3.58 11.67 -23.84
C ILE A 144 2.92 12.95 -23.38
N LYS A 145 1.77 13.29 -24.01
CA LYS A 145 0.87 14.34 -23.55
C LYS A 145 -0.53 13.80 -23.42
N LEU A 146 -1.18 14.03 -22.30
CA LEU A 146 -2.55 13.64 -22.04
C LEU A 146 -3.51 14.77 -22.42
N LYS A 147 -4.74 14.41 -22.74
CA LYS A 147 -5.84 15.37 -22.96
C LYS A 147 -6.04 16.25 -21.72
N PRO A 148 -6.41 17.54 -21.88
CA PRO A 148 -6.73 18.40 -20.76
C PRO A 148 -7.79 17.76 -19.86
N GLY A 149 -7.58 17.80 -18.54
CA GLY A 149 -8.53 17.28 -17.55
C GLY A 149 -8.51 15.76 -17.31
N ALA A 150 -7.67 14.99 -18.00
CA ALA A 150 -7.56 13.53 -17.80
C ALA A 150 -7.18 13.15 -16.34
N GLY A 151 -6.30 13.94 -15.70
CA GLY A 151 -5.96 13.82 -14.29
C GLY A 151 -5.42 12.45 -13.89
N ILE A 152 -5.68 12.06 -12.64
CA ILE A 152 -5.23 10.77 -12.06
C ILE A 152 -6.03 9.56 -12.57
N SER A 153 -7.10 9.77 -13.32
CA SER A 153 -7.94 8.72 -13.91
C SER A 153 -7.68 8.55 -15.41
N ALA A 154 -6.57 9.09 -15.91
CA ALA A 154 -6.19 8.97 -17.32
C ALA A 154 -6.15 7.52 -17.78
N THR A 155 -6.61 7.29 -18.99
CA THR A 155 -6.58 6.00 -19.68
C THR A 155 -5.70 6.11 -20.94
N LEU A 156 -5.42 5.00 -21.61
CA LEU A 156 -4.69 5.01 -22.89
C LEU A 156 -5.40 5.85 -23.95
N ALA A 157 -6.74 5.94 -23.94
CA ALA A 157 -7.53 6.75 -24.84
C ALA A 157 -7.34 8.27 -24.60
N ASP A 158 -6.78 8.66 -23.47
CA ASP A 158 -6.51 10.05 -23.13
C ASP A 158 -5.12 10.52 -23.58
N ILE A 159 -4.32 9.69 -24.22
CA ILE A 159 -3.05 10.09 -24.82
C ILE A 159 -3.35 10.95 -26.05
N ALA A 160 -3.05 12.25 -25.95
CA ALA A 160 -3.24 13.21 -27.04
C ALA A 160 -2.02 13.26 -27.97
N GLU A 161 -0.82 13.15 -27.41
CA GLU A 161 0.43 13.12 -28.19
C GLU A 161 1.35 12.00 -27.68
N ASN A 162 1.93 11.28 -28.63
CA ASN A 162 2.90 10.21 -28.38
C ASN A 162 4.01 10.31 -29.43
N PRO A 163 4.93 11.28 -29.30
CA PRO A 163 5.87 11.63 -30.35
C PRO A 163 6.83 10.53 -30.74
N LYS A 164 7.09 9.59 -29.82
CA LYS A 164 7.95 8.43 -30.07
C LYS A 164 7.16 7.18 -30.48
N GLY A 165 5.83 7.25 -30.53
CA GLY A 165 5.00 6.09 -30.85
C GLY A 165 5.17 4.95 -29.83
N LEU A 166 5.31 5.29 -28.52
CA LEU A 166 5.49 4.30 -27.46
C LEU A 166 4.34 3.31 -27.45
N GLN A 167 4.67 2.02 -27.39
CA GLN A 167 3.72 0.93 -27.27
C GLN A 167 3.47 0.69 -25.78
N ILE A 168 2.37 1.21 -25.25
CA ILE A 168 2.02 1.06 -23.85
C ILE A 168 1.38 -0.32 -23.63
N VAL A 169 1.96 -1.13 -22.73
CA VAL A 169 1.57 -2.51 -22.46
C VAL A 169 1.05 -2.63 -21.03
N PRO A 170 -0.28 -2.73 -20.82
CA PRO A 170 -0.84 -2.97 -19.49
C PRO A 170 -0.56 -4.40 -19.00
N LEU A 171 0.00 -4.55 -17.80
CA LEU A 171 0.31 -5.82 -17.15
C LEU A 171 -0.09 -5.78 -15.67
N GLU A 172 -0.28 -6.95 -15.08
CA GLU A 172 -0.41 -7.08 -13.63
C GLU A 172 0.79 -6.45 -12.92
N ALA A 173 0.54 -5.64 -11.88
CA ALA A 173 1.59 -4.89 -11.19
C ALA A 173 2.73 -5.78 -10.67
N ALA A 174 2.38 -6.97 -10.16
CA ALA A 174 3.35 -7.96 -9.67
C ALA A 174 4.24 -8.57 -10.78
N GLN A 175 3.81 -8.50 -12.04
CA GLN A 175 4.56 -9.07 -13.17
C GLN A 175 5.57 -8.07 -13.77
N LEU A 176 5.34 -6.77 -13.62
CA LEU A 176 6.15 -5.72 -14.25
C LEU A 176 7.67 -5.82 -13.99
N PRO A 177 8.15 -6.14 -12.78
CA PRO A 177 9.59 -6.31 -12.55
C PRO A 177 10.22 -7.40 -13.41
N ARG A 178 9.51 -8.54 -13.57
CA ARG A 178 10.00 -9.67 -14.38
C ARG A 178 9.92 -9.41 -15.87
N SER A 179 8.99 -8.55 -16.29
CA SER A 179 8.80 -8.19 -17.70
C SER A 179 9.84 -7.19 -18.22
N LEU A 180 10.74 -6.67 -17.37
CA LEU A 180 11.80 -5.71 -17.78
C LEU A 180 12.78 -6.31 -18.82
N ASP A 181 12.86 -7.64 -18.96
CA ASP A 181 13.71 -8.28 -19.98
C ASP A 181 13.08 -8.13 -21.38
N ASP A 182 11.75 -8.14 -21.46
CA ASP A 182 10.99 -8.09 -22.71
C ASP A 182 10.53 -6.65 -23.07
N LEU A 183 10.60 -5.72 -22.13
CA LEU A 183 10.19 -4.33 -22.28
C LEU A 183 11.41 -3.40 -22.43
N ASP A 184 11.17 -2.21 -22.94
CA ASP A 184 12.18 -1.16 -23.00
C ASP A 184 12.19 -0.33 -21.70
N ALA A 185 11.02 -0.19 -21.05
CA ALA A 185 10.88 0.34 -19.69
C ALA A 185 9.59 -0.17 -19.07
N ALA A 186 9.47 -0.08 -17.75
CA ALA A 186 8.22 -0.36 -17.03
C ALA A 186 8.03 0.56 -15.83
N ALA A 187 6.78 1.01 -15.60
CA ALA A 187 6.37 1.60 -14.34
C ALA A 187 6.23 0.50 -13.28
N ILE A 188 6.94 0.59 -12.18
CA ILE A 188 6.91 -0.43 -11.14
C ILE A 188 6.59 0.23 -9.80
N ASN A 189 5.56 -0.26 -9.11
CA ASN A 189 5.26 0.16 -7.75
C ASN A 189 6.42 -0.20 -6.82
N THR A 190 6.77 0.70 -5.92
CA THR A 190 7.99 0.63 -5.12
C THR A 190 8.10 -0.64 -4.28
N ASN A 191 7.00 -1.18 -3.73
CA ASN A 191 7.07 -2.46 -3.01
C ASN A 191 7.55 -3.62 -3.91
N TYR A 192 7.11 -3.68 -5.17
CA TYR A 192 7.58 -4.68 -6.13
C TYR A 192 8.98 -4.38 -6.65
N ALA A 193 9.35 -3.11 -6.81
CA ALA A 193 10.72 -2.72 -7.15
C ALA A 193 11.71 -3.20 -6.09
N VAL A 194 11.45 -2.91 -4.82
CA VAL A 194 12.29 -3.34 -3.68
C VAL A 194 12.39 -4.86 -3.61
N GLN A 195 11.29 -5.60 -3.79
CA GLN A 195 11.31 -7.07 -3.85
C GLN A 195 12.15 -7.61 -5.01
N ALA A 196 12.25 -6.86 -6.11
CA ALA A 196 13.10 -7.19 -7.26
C ALA A 196 14.54 -6.65 -7.12
N ASN A 197 14.95 -6.21 -5.93
CA ASN A 197 16.26 -5.60 -5.64
C ASN A 197 16.55 -4.31 -6.42
N LEU A 198 15.50 -3.63 -6.90
CA LEU A 198 15.60 -2.29 -7.48
C LEU A 198 15.48 -1.25 -6.36
N VAL A 199 16.43 -0.33 -6.28
CA VAL A 199 16.41 0.79 -5.34
C VAL A 199 15.83 2.01 -6.06
N PRO A 200 14.59 2.44 -5.76
CA PRO A 200 13.92 3.53 -6.48
C PRO A 200 14.75 4.78 -6.66
N THR A 201 15.41 5.25 -5.61
CA THR A 201 16.25 6.46 -5.63
C THR A 201 17.53 6.34 -6.46
N ARG A 202 17.97 5.12 -6.80
CA ARG A 202 19.19 4.85 -7.57
C ARG A 202 18.89 4.36 -8.99
N ASP A 203 17.92 3.44 -9.11
CA ASP A 203 17.71 2.63 -10.31
C ASP A 203 16.56 3.11 -11.18
N ALA A 204 15.66 3.98 -10.66
CA ALA A 204 14.59 4.53 -11.46
C ALA A 204 15.11 5.54 -12.48
N ILE A 205 14.67 5.40 -13.74
CA ILE A 205 14.96 6.35 -14.83
C ILE A 205 13.99 7.55 -14.84
N ALA A 206 12.92 7.46 -14.10
CA ALA A 206 11.96 8.53 -13.76
C ALA A 206 11.25 8.12 -12.47
N ILE A 207 10.99 9.07 -11.57
CA ILE A 207 10.37 8.82 -10.28
C ILE A 207 9.35 9.92 -9.93
N GLU A 208 8.30 9.55 -9.24
CA GLU A 208 7.31 10.49 -8.71
C GLU A 208 7.85 11.36 -7.59
N ASP A 209 7.17 12.49 -7.39
CA ASP A 209 7.27 13.25 -6.15
C ASP A 209 6.46 12.53 -5.04
N ALA A 210 7.02 12.45 -3.84
CA ALA A 210 6.35 11.85 -2.69
C ALA A 210 5.10 12.65 -2.22
N LYS A 211 4.93 13.90 -2.67
CA LYS A 211 3.81 14.79 -2.28
C LYS A 211 2.52 14.56 -3.07
N GLY A 212 2.40 13.47 -3.80
CA GLY A 212 1.19 13.14 -4.56
C GLY A 212 0.07 12.54 -3.69
N PRO A 213 -1.11 12.26 -4.30
CA PRO A 213 -2.29 11.71 -3.61
C PRO A 213 -2.20 10.20 -3.34
N TYR A 214 -1.00 9.65 -3.30
CA TYR A 214 -0.74 8.21 -3.28
C TYR A 214 -0.17 7.71 -1.95
N ALA A 215 -0.41 8.46 -0.85
CA ALA A 215 -0.16 7.94 0.48
C ALA A 215 -0.95 6.63 0.68
N ASN A 216 -0.27 5.60 1.14
CA ASN A 216 -0.93 4.35 1.51
C ASN A 216 -1.66 4.51 2.84
N LEU A 217 -2.65 3.66 3.06
CA LEU A 217 -3.58 3.81 4.17
C LEU A 217 -3.89 2.46 4.83
N LEU A 218 -4.40 2.55 6.05
CA LEU A 218 -5.11 1.49 6.72
C LEU A 218 -6.58 1.54 6.30
N ALA A 219 -7.13 0.39 5.93
CA ALA A 219 -8.53 0.25 5.58
C ALA A 219 -9.20 -0.84 6.41
N VAL A 220 -10.47 -0.61 6.76
CA VAL A 220 -11.32 -1.54 7.52
C VAL A 220 -12.67 -1.68 6.83
N ARG A 221 -13.45 -2.71 7.17
CA ARG A 221 -14.87 -2.71 6.77
C ARG A 221 -15.57 -1.50 7.38
N THR A 222 -16.45 -0.87 6.62
CA THR A 222 -17.20 0.33 7.09
C THR A 222 -17.94 0.08 8.41
N ALA A 223 -18.43 -1.15 8.63
CA ALA A 223 -19.08 -1.54 9.88
C ALA A 223 -18.12 -1.62 11.09
N ASP A 224 -16.83 -1.72 10.85
CA ASP A 224 -15.82 -1.89 11.90
C ASP A 224 -15.04 -0.60 12.22
N LYS A 225 -15.30 0.51 11.50
CA LYS A 225 -14.51 1.75 11.60
C LYS A 225 -14.43 2.35 13.01
N ASP A 226 -15.46 2.12 13.82
CA ASP A 226 -15.57 2.66 15.19
C ASP A 226 -15.20 1.61 16.27
N LYS A 227 -14.63 0.47 15.90
CA LYS A 227 -14.19 -0.55 16.84
C LYS A 227 -13.02 -0.05 17.71
N PRO A 228 -12.98 -0.41 19.01
CA PRO A 228 -11.97 0.09 19.94
C PRO A 228 -10.51 -0.20 19.55
N TRP A 229 -10.27 -1.24 18.75
CA TRP A 229 -8.94 -1.58 18.26
C TRP A 229 -8.44 -0.69 17.12
N VAL A 230 -9.33 0.02 16.40
CA VAL A 230 -8.95 0.86 15.24
C VAL A 230 -8.00 1.98 15.63
N PRO A 231 -8.27 2.83 16.65
CA PRO A 231 -7.33 3.87 17.04
C PRO A 231 -5.99 3.32 17.53
N LYS A 232 -5.96 2.13 18.18
CA LYS A 232 -4.71 1.47 18.58
C LYS A 232 -3.89 1.04 17.37
N LEU A 233 -4.55 0.49 16.33
CA LEU A 233 -3.94 0.11 15.07
C LEU A 233 -3.32 1.32 14.37
N VAL A 234 -4.09 2.41 14.20
CA VAL A 234 -3.61 3.65 13.56
C VAL A 234 -2.40 4.20 14.31
N LYS A 235 -2.48 4.31 15.65
CA LYS A 235 -1.36 4.74 16.50
C LYS A 235 -0.10 3.89 16.29
N ALA A 236 -0.26 2.57 16.17
CA ALA A 236 0.88 1.66 15.96
C ALA A 236 1.55 1.88 14.60
N PHE A 237 0.78 2.05 13.53
CA PHE A 237 1.30 2.32 12.19
C PHE A 237 1.91 3.72 12.04
N GLN A 238 1.44 4.69 12.82
CA GLN A 238 1.93 6.07 12.85
C GLN A 238 2.94 6.32 13.98
N SER A 239 3.57 5.26 14.49
CA SER A 239 4.52 5.35 15.60
C SER A 239 5.90 5.88 15.16
N PRO A 240 6.68 6.45 16.11
CA PRO A 240 8.06 6.83 15.86
C PRO A 240 8.94 5.67 15.39
N GLU A 241 8.65 4.43 15.85
CA GLU A 241 9.36 3.23 15.42
C GLU A 241 9.13 2.89 13.95
N VAL A 242 7.89 2.99 13.47
CA VAL A 242 7.56 2.84 12.04
C VAL A 242 8.20 3.96 11.24
N LYS A 243 8.11 5.21 11.68
CA LYS A 243 8.79 6.34 11.04
C LYS A 243 10.29 6.08 10.89
N LYS A 244 10.95 5.67 11.96
CA LYS A 244 12.38 5.34 11.95
C LYS A 244 12.72 4.23 10.96
N LEU A 245 11.93 3.15 10.92
CA LEU A 245 12.12 2.07 9.93
C LEU A 245 12.05 2.64 8.50
N VAL A 246 11.00 3.41 8.20
CA VAL A 246 10.76 3.97 6.86
C VAL A 246 11.93 4.88 6.42
N GLU A 247 12.41 5.74 7.31
CA GLU A 247 13.50 6.68 7.02
C GLU A 247 14.88 6.01 6.89
N SER A 248 15.12 4.90 7.61
CA SER A 248 16.45 4.28 7.67
C SER A 248 16.65 3.08 6.74
N SER A 249 15.59 2.33 6.42
CA SER A 249 15.75 0.99 5.83
C SER A 249 15.52 0.92 4.33
N PHE A 250 14.92 1.93 3.72
CA PHE A 250 14.53 1.87 2.31
C PHE A 250 15.27 2.89 1.41
N GLY A 251 16.43 3.39 1.86
CA GLY A 251 17.29 4.27 1.07
C GLY A 251 16.59 5.55 0.58
N GLY A 252 15.64 6.09 1.36
CA GLY A 252 14.85 7.27 0.98
C GLY A 252 13.77 7.00 -0.07
N SER A 253 13.53 5.72 -0.40
CA SER A 253 12.53 5.33 -1.40
C SER A 253 11.08 5.38 -0.87
N LEU A 254 10.90 5.45 0.43
CA LEU A 254 9.63 5.53 1.13
C LEU A 254 9.61 6.78 2.01
N VAL A 255 8.43 7.39 2.17
CA VAL A 255 8.25 8.60 2.98
C VAL A 255 7.07 8.43 3.92
N PRO A 256 7.21 8.67 5.24
CA PRO A 256 6.08 8.71 6.16
C PRO A 256 5.03 9.72 5.69
N ALA A 257 3.74 9.36 5.79
CA ALA A 257 2.61 10.18 5.38
C ALA A 257 1.73 10.61 6.59
N PHE A 258 2.31 10.64 7.77
CA PHE A 258 1.68 10.99 9.05
C PHE A 258 2.59 11.89 9.90
#